data_1a5f190787cce1f1802f173ad02d1bfc
#
_entry.id   1a5f190787cce1f1802f173ad02d1bfc
#
_cell.length_a   1.000
_cell.length_b   1.000
_cell.length_c   1.000
_cell.angle_alpha   90.00
_cell.angle_beta   90.00
_cell.angle_gamma   90.00
#
_symmetry.space_group_name_H-M   'P 1'
#
loop_
_entity.id
_entity.type
_entity.pdbx_description
1 polymer ?
#
loop_
_entity_poly.entity_id
_entity_poly.type
_entity_poly.pdbx_seq_one_letter_code
_entity_poly.pdbx_strand_id
1 'polypeptide(L)'
;MGDMERLHRIKYLIQARQCVPLQDFLDELEVSKATFKRDLEYLRDRMNANIIYDRMMGGYRFENSKQVGEKIELPGLWFSEEEATALVLTQSLLAGLDQGGLLGPHLEPLQNIIDGILGRSETTTKELRKRLKVFGMSARKSSIQSFEVIGNALLKRERLHIVYYSKGANETTERDISPQRLIYYRDNWYLDAYCHLRKGLRSFSMDGVHKAILLNEKAEEVSEKQLNEHFGESYGIFSGKATQRAKLKFTPERARWVSTETWHKHQEASFDKDGSYLLEFDYNHDPELVMDILKHGSEVEVLEPPSLRERIKAELKKALERY
;
A
#
# COMPACT_ATOMS: atom_id res chain seq x y z
N MET A 1 36.04 -15.37 -3.10
CA MET A 1 34.80 -14.91 -3.79
C MET A 1 33.60 -15.26 -2.95
N GLY A 2 32.68 -14.32 -2.70
CA GLY A 2 31.47 -14.59 -1.90
C GLY A 2 30.48 -15.51 -2.66
N ASP A 3 29.55 -16.17 -1.93
CA ASP A 3 28.60 -17.12 -2.55
C ASP A 3 27.77 -16.47 -3.67
N MET A 4 27.21 -15.29 -3.42
CA MET A 4 26.42 -14.57 -4.42
C MET A 4 27.24 -14.14 -5.64
N GLU A 5 28.47 -13.72 -5.44
CA GLU A 5 29.39 -13.33 -6.51
C GLU A 5 29.72 -14.51 -7.43
N ARG A 6 29.88 -15.73 -6.87
CA ARG A 6 30.07 -16.97 -7.65
C ARG A 6 28.86 -17.30 -8.50
N LEU A 7 27.65 -17.22 -7.91
CA LEU A 7 26.41 -17.49 -8.65
C LEU A 7 26.24 -16.55 -9.84
N HIS A 8 26.56 -15.26 -9.65
CA HIS A 8 26.57 -14.27 -10.74
C HIS A 8 27.59 -14.62 -11.81
N ARG A 9 28.79 -15.01 -11.41
CA ARG A 9 29.87 -15.34 -12.35
C ARG A 9 29.56 -16.58 -13.20
N ILE A 10 28.96 -17.63 -12.58
CA ILE A 10 28.48 -18.81 -13.31
C ILE A 10 27.53 -18.40 -14.43
N LYS A 11 26.54 -17.60 -14.10
CA LYS A 11 25.55 -17.17 -15.08
C LYS A 11 26.14 -16.29 -16.18
N TYR A 12 26.97 -15.32 -15.80
CA TYR A 12 27.66 -14.45 -16.76
C TYR A 12 28.45 -15.26 -17.77
N LEU A 13 29.20 -16.27 -17.31
CA LEU A 13 29.98 -17.13 -18.19
C LEU A 13 29.11 -17.90 -19.20
N ILE A 14 27.97 -18.44 -18.73
CA ILE A 14 27.04 -19.16 -19.63
C ILE A 14 26.39 -18.18 -20.63
N GLN A 15 26.07 -17.00 -20.22
CA GLN A 15 25.50 -15.98 -21.11
C GLN A 15 26.51 -15.50 -22.17
N ALA A 16 27.73 -15.26 -21.75
CA ALA A 16 28.78 -14.74 -22.63
C ALA A 16 29.26 -15.78 -23.66
N ARG A 17 29.35 -17.07 -23.25
CA ARG A 17 29.93 -18.13 -24.08
C ARG A 17 28.90 -19.12 -24.61
N GLN A 18 27.61 -18.98 -24.28
CA GLN A 18 26.47 -19.84 -24.63
C GLN A 18 26.56 -21.26 -24.08
N CYS A 19 27.74 -21.89 -24.05
CA CYS A 19 28.01 -23.19 -23.44
C CYS A 19 29.40 -23.16 -22.83
N VAL A 20 29.53 -23.58 -21.56
CA VAL A 20 30.80 -23.50 -20.81
C VAL A 20 31.13 -24.86 -20.23
N PRO A 21 32.34 -25.41 -20.52
CA PRO A 21 32.81 -26.66 -19.93
C PRO A 21 32.96 -26.55 -18.41
N LEU A 22 32.82 -27.71 -17.72
CA LEU A 22 32.97 -27.74 -16.26
C LEU A 22 34.33 -27.19 -15.80
N GLN A 23 35.41 -27.54 -16.51
CA GLN A 23 36.77 -27.15 -16.12
C GLN A 23 36.90 -25.60 -16.11
N ASP A 24 36.35 -24.93 -17.11
CA ASP A 24 36.38 -23.46 -17.19
C ASP A 24 35.74 -22.80 -15.97
N PHE A 25 34.63 -23.38 -15.44
CA PHE A 25 34.03 -22.89 -14.20
C PHE A 25 34.93 -23.13 -13.01
N LEU A 26 35.55 -24.31 -12.89
CA LEU A 26 36.41 -24.61 -11.75
C LEU A 26 37.63 -23.67 -11.72
N ASP A 27 38.20 -23.41 -12.88
CA ASP A 27 39.37 -22.54 -13.03
C ASP A 27 39.02 -21.04 -12.79
N GLU A 28 37.92 -20.58 -13.38
CA GLU A 28 37.49 -19.17 -13.26
C GLU A 28 36.97 -18.79 -11.87
N LEU A 29 36.30 -19.75 -11.21
CA LEU A 29 35.70 -19.51 -9.89
C LEU A 29 36.62 -19.92 -8.72
N GLU A 30 37.74 -20.59 -9.02
CA GLU A 30 38.66 -21.14 -8.04
C GLU A 30 37.97 -22.03 -6.97
N VAL A 31 37.05 -22.90 -7.41
CA VAL A 31 36.26 -23.77 -6.53
C VAL A 31 36.36 -25.24 -6.86
N SER A 32 36.03 -26.08 -5.86
CA SER A 32 35.91 -27.51 -6.09
C SER A 32 34.68 -27.89 -6.92
N LYS A 33 34.71 -29.02 -7.58
CA LYS A 33 33.57 -29.60 -8.30
C LYS A 33 32.33 -29.77 -7.39
N ALA A 34 32.55 -30.06 -6.11
CA ALA A 34 31.45 -30.20 -5.14
C ALA A 34 30.79 -28.86 -4.84
N THR A 35 31.58 -27.79 -4.70
CA THR A 35 31.07 -26.41 -4.51
C THR A 35 30.29 -25.94 -5.73
N PHE A 36 30.84 -26.11 -6.92
CA PHE A 36 30.17 -25.79 -8.18
C PHE A 36 28.83 -26.52 -8.34
N LYS A 37 28.78 -27.83 -8.03
CA LYS A 37 27.50 -28.56 -8.08
C LYS A 37 26.45 -27.99 -7.14
N ARG A 38 26.83 -27.62 -5.91
CA ARG A 38 25.92 -27.02 -4.93
C ARG A 38 25.42 -25.65 -5.39
N ASP A 39 26.34 -24.86 -5.94
CA ASP A 39 25.98 -23.55 -6.52
C ASP A 39 25.04 -23.73 -7.73
N LEU A 40 25.23 -24.73 -8.55
CA LEU A 40 24.37 -25.06 -9.68
C LEU A 40 22.99 -25.57 -9.26
N GLU A 41 22.90 -26.39 -8.21
CA GLU A 41 21.64 -26.82 -7.59
C GLU A 41 20.89 -25.61 -7.01
N TYR A 42 21.59 -24.72 -6.30
CA TYR A 42 21.00 -23.50 -5.78
C TYR A 42 20.45 -22.61 -6.91
N LEU A 43 21.19 -22.43 -8.00
CA LEU A 43 20.73 -21.71 -9.20
C LEU A 43 19.47 -22.33 -9.81
N ARG A 44 19.37 -23.66 -9.85
CA ARG A 44 18.20 -24.36 -10.41
C ARG A 44 17.00 -24.31 -9.50
N ASP A 45 17.19 -24.66 -8.22
CA ASP A 45 16.09 -24.91 -7.27
C ASP A 45 15.56 -23.63 -6.63
N ARG A 46 16.44 -22.66 -6.41
CA ARG A 46 16.09 -21.41 -5.71
C ARG A 46 16.00 -20.21 -6.63
N MET A 47 16.70 -20.24 -7.74
CA MET A 47 16.77 -19.12 -8.67
C MET A 47 16.13 -19.43 -10.04
N ASN A 48 15.47 -20.57 -10.17
CA ASN A 48 14.76 -21.02 -11.37
C ASN A 48 15.60 -20.89 -12.68
N ALA A 49 16.91 -21.05 -12.55
CA ALA A 49 17.82 -20.97 -13.68
C ALA A 49 17.87 -22.33 -14.39
N ASN A 50 17.19 -22.47 -15.53
CA ASN A 50 17.18 -23.72 -16.32
C ASN A 50 18.53 -23.96 -16.99
N ILE A 51 19.53 -24.33 -16.19
CA ILE A 51 20.88 -24.66 -16.65
C ILE A 51 20.98 -26.19 -16.84
N ILE A 52 21.24 -26.65 -18.06
CA ILE A 52 21.40 -28.04 -18.41
C ILE A 52 22.84 -28.34 -18.81
N TYR A 53 23.25 -29.61 -18.69
CA TYR A 53 24.50 -30.10 -19.28
C TYR A 53 24.24 -30.65 -20.67
N ASP A 54 24.78 -30.00 -21.67
CA ASP A 54 24.71 -30.43 -23.08
C ASP A 54 25.87 -31.37 -23.40
N ARG A 55 25.54 -32.64 -23.66
CA ARG A 55 26.54 -33.66 -23.97
C ARG A 55 27.19 -33.45 -25.33
N MET A 56 26.49 -32.86 -26.29
CA MET A 56 27.04 -32.61 -27.61
C MET A 56 28.03 -31.44 -27.61
N MET A 57 27.73 -30.40 -26.83
CA MET A 57 28.61 -29.25 -26.70
C MET A 57 29.64 -29.41 -25.57
N GLY A 58 29.51 -30.43 -24.75
CA GLY A 58 30.46 -30.77 -23.67
C GLY A 58 30.46 -29.77 -22.49
N GLY A 59 29.36 -29.07 -22.24
CA GLY A 59 29.31 -28.02 -21.23
C GLY A 59 27.92 -27.71 -20.70
N TYR A 60 27.87 -26.74 -19.78
CA TYR A 60 26.63 -26.23 -19.22
C TYR A 60 26.12 -25.07 -20.03
N ARG A 61 24.82 -25.04 -20.31
CA ARG A 61 24.13 -23.96 -21.00
C ARG A 61 22.71 -23.75 -20.46
N PHE A 62 22.09 -22.60 -20.77
CA PHE A 62 20.67 -22.45 -20.54
C PHE A 62 19.86 -23.32 -21.51
N GLU A 63 18.81 -23.97 -21.03
CA GLU A 63 17.93 -24.86 -21.83
C GLU A 63 17.32 -24.12 -23.03
N ASN A 64 16.93 -22.85 -22.88
CA ASN A 64 16.34 -22.03 -23.93
C ASN A 64 17.33 -20.96 -24.46
N SER A 65 18.39 -21.38 -25.14
CA SER A 65 19.41 -20.48 -25.71
C SER A 65 18.89 -19.53 -26.82
N LYS A 66 17.65 -19.66 -27.28
CA LYS A 66 17.05 -18.77 -28.29
C LYS A 66 16.59 -17.41 -27.74
N GLN A 67 16.74 -17.17 -26.44
CA GLN A 67 16.38 -15.88 -25.78
C GLN A 67 17.59 -15.15 -25.21
N VAL A 68 18.67 -15.08 -25.99
CA VAL A 68 19.82 -14.22 -25.65
C VAL A 68 19.51 -12.80 -26.08
N GLY A 69 19.01 -12.01 -25.15
CA GLY A 69 18.94 -10.57 -25.22
C GLY A 69 19.36 -10.03 -23.86
N GLU A 70 20.05 -8.92 -23.87
CA GLU A 70 20.52 -8.23 -22.67
C GLU A 70 19.39 -8.11 -21.62
N LYS A 71 19.39 -9.01 -20.65
CA LYS A 71 18.56 -8.87 -19.47
C LYS A 71 19.30 -7.93 -18.53
N ILE A 72 18.74 -6.76 -18.30
CA ILE A 72 19.18 -5.91 -17.20
C ILE A 72 18.74 -6.63 -15.93
N GLU A 73 19.69 -7.17 -15.19
CA GLU A 73 19.45 -7.94 -13.98
C GLU A 73 19.76 -7.11 -12.76
N LEU A 74 18.83 -7.05 -11.83
CA LEU A 74 19.16 -6.59 -10.49
C LEU A 74 20.03 -7.68 -9.84
N PRO A 75 21.21 -7.35 -9.32
CA PRO A 75 22.05 -8.31 -8.65
C PRO A 75 21.30 -9.04 -7.54
N GLY A 76 21.14 -10.38 -7.66
CA GLY A 76 20.51 -11.21 -6.64
C GLY A 76 18.99 -11.31 -6.67
N LEU A 77 18.30 -10.72 -7.64
CA LEU A 77 16.85 -10.85 -7.79
C LEU A 77 16.53 -11.49 -9.17
N TRP A 78 15.80 -12.58 -9.10
CA TRP A 78 15.35 -13.35 -10.25
C TRP A 78 13.84 -13.47 -10.17
N PHE A 79 13.16 -13.06 -11.22
CA PHE A 79 11.72 -13.12 -11.28
C PHE A 79 11.30 -14.06 -12.40
N SER A 80 10.36 -14.94 -12.12
CA SER A 80 9.60 -15.64 -13.15
C SER A 80 8.71 -14.61 -13.91
N GLU A 81 8.16 -15.03 -15.05
CA GLU A 81 7.26 -14.16 -15.83
C GLU A 81 6.02 -13.75 -15.00
N GLU A 82 5.51 -14.68 -14.19
CA GLU A 82 4.37 -14.44 -13.28
C GLU A 82 4.74 -13.47 -12.16
N GLU A 83 5.91 -13.62 -11.55
CA GLU A 83 6.39 -12.71 -10.49
C GLU A 83 6.65 -11.31 -11.04
N ALA A 84 7.23 -11.20 -12.22
CA ALA A 84 7.44 -9.93 -12.90
C ALA A 84 6.09 -9.27 -13.26
N THR A 85 5.10 -10.05 -13.72
CA THR A 85 3.74 -9.56 -13.95
C THR A 85 3.11 -9.07 -12.66
N ALA A 86 3.24 -9.81 -11.55
CA ALA A 86 2.74 -9.40 -10.24
C ALA A 86 3.38 -8.09 -9.77
N LEU A 87 4.68 -7.88 -10.03
CA LEU A 87 5.36 -6.62 -9.72
C LEU A 87 4.79 -5.44 -10.52
N VAL A 88 4.54 -5.61 -11.83
CA VAL A 88 3.90 -4.58 -12.67
C VAL A 88 2.50 -4.25 -12.19
N LEU A 89 1.71 -5.28 -11.82
CA LEU A 89 0.38 -5.09 -11.26
C LEU A 89 0.44 -4.31 -9.94
N THR A 90 1.31 -4.73 -9.02
CA THR A 90 1.50 -4.06 -7.72
C THR A 90 1.93 -2.61 -7.91
N GLN A 91 2.87 -2.35 -8.82
CA GLN A 91 3.32 -1.00 -9.13
C GLN A 91 2.21 -0.13 -9.72
N SER A 92 1.39 -0.69 -10.62
CA SER A 92 0.25 0.02 -11.19
C SER A 92 -0.81 0.35 -10.13
N LEU A 93 -1.01 -0.53 -9.15
CA LEU A 93 -1.86 -0.28 -7.99
C LEU A 93 -1.28 0.85 -7.13
N LEU A 94 0.02 0.81 -6.79
CA LEU A 94 0.68 1.86 -6.01
C LEU A 94 0.62 3.23 -6.72
N ALA A 95 0.88 3.26 -8.03
CA ALA A 95 0.75 4.48 -8.81
C ALA A 95 -0.70 5.01 -8.86
N GLY A 96 -1.70 4.12 -8.87
CA GLY A 96 -3.11 4.48 -8.78
C GLY A 96 -3.52 5.02 -7.40
N LEU A 97 -2.89 4.55 -6.33
CA LEU A 97 -3.08 5.07 -4.98
C LEU A 97 -2.40 6.42 -4.77
N ASP A 98 -1.38 6.73 -5.57
CA ASP A 98 -0.58 7.97 -5.46
C ASP A 98 -1.16 9.12 -6.30
N GLN A 99 -2.45 9.28 -6.33
CA GLN A 99 -3.10 10.39 -7.07
C GLN A 99 -2.68 11.79 -6.58
N GLY A 100 -2.17 11.88 -5.36
CA GLY A 100 -1.55 13.09 -4.82
C GLY A 100 -0.14 13.36 -5.35
N GLY A 101 0.49 12.43 -6.06
CA GLY A 101 1.85 12.55 -6.61
C GLY A 101 2.96 12.47 -5.56
N LEU A 102 2.69 11.90 -4.38
CA LEU A 102 3.65 11.83 -3.27
C LEU A 102 4.76 10.79 -3.49
N LEU A 103 4.39 9.65 -4.07
CA LEU A 103 5.29 8.53 -4.30
C LEU A 103 5.85 8.49 -5.72
N GLY A 104 5.24 9.22 -6.66
CA GLY A 104 5.58 9.23 -8.08
C GLY A 104 7.08 9.33 -8.34
N PRO A 105 7.79 10.36 -7.81
CA PRO A 105 9.22 10.53 -8.01
C PRO A 105 10.07 9.36 -7.51
N HIS A 106 9.61 8.63 -6.49
CA HIS A 106 10.31 7.47 -5.92
C HIS A 106 9.94 6.16 -6.62
N LEU A 107 8.75 6.09 -7.21
CA LEU A 107 8.28 4.92 -7.96
C LEU A 107 8.83 4.88 -9.39
N GLU A 108 9.08 6.03 -10.01
CA GLU A 108 9.57 6.12 -11.40
C GLU A 108 10.91 5.37 -11.62
N PRO A 109 11.94 5.50 -10.76
CA PRO A 109 13.16 4.71 -10.89
C PRO A 109 12.92 3.20 -10.78
N LEU A 110 12.02 2.78 -9.87
CA LEU A 110 11.63 1.37 -9.73
C LEU A 110 10.89 0.87 -10.98
N GLN A 111 10.10 1.74 -11.62
CA GLN A 111 9.43 1.43 -12.88
C GLN A 111 10.45 1.10 -13.97
N ASN A 112 11.46 1.93 -14.12
CA ASN A 112 12.50 1.74 -15.11
C ASN A 112 13.28 0.44 -14.88
N ILE A 113 13.53 0.08 -13.61
CA ILE A 113 14.20 -1.18 -13.25
C ILE A 113 13.31 -2.38 -13.60
N ILE A 114 12.03 -2.35 -13.24
CA ILE A 114 11.08 -3.43 -13.55
C ILE A 114 10.89 -3.57 -15.07
N ASP A 115 10.78 -2.47 -15.79
CA ASP A 115 10.70 -2.46 -17.25
C ASP A 115 11.97 -3.05 -17.89
N GLY A 116 13.13 -2.76 -17.32
CA GLY A 116 14.40 -3.37 -17.72
C GLY A 116 14.46 -4.87 -17.45
N ILE A 117 13.93 -5.37 -16.35
CA ILE A 117 13.88 -6.81 -16.02
C ILE A 117 12.97 -7.56 -16.99
N LEU A 118 11.82 -7.00 -17.32
CA LEU A 118 10.86 -7.57 -18.27
C LEU A 118 11.33 -7.53 -19.73
N GLY A 119 12.33 -6.77 -20.00
CA GLY A 119 13.38 -6.68 -21.08
C GLY A 119 13.02 -7.06 -22.47
N ARG A 120 12.12 -7.61 -23.02
CA ARG A 120 11.75 -7.80 -24.44
C ARG A 120 10.28 -7.61 -24.73
N SER A 121 9.53 -7.35 -23.73
CA SER A 121 8.10 -7.16 -23.78
C SER A 121 7.74 -5.75 -23.36
N GLU A 122 8.46 -4.72 -23.84
CA GLU A 122 7.99 -3.33 -23.73
C GLU A 122 6.52 -3.24 -24.15
N THR A 123 6.14 -4.01 -25.14
CA THR A 123 4.77 -4.14 -25.61
C THR A 123 3.88 -4.76 -24.53
N THR A 124 4.30 -5.82 -23.85
CA THR A 124 3.47 -6.51 -22.83
C THR A 124 3.29 -5.66 -21.59
N THR A 125 4.35 -5.02 -21.09
CA THR A 125 4.26 -4.15 -19.91
C THR A 125 3.42 -2.91 -20.17
N LYS A 126 3.63 -2.25 -21.32
CA LYS A 126 2.82 -1.11 -21.76
C LYS A 126 1.36 -1.50 -21.98
N GLU A 127 1.11 -2.67 -22.57
CA GLU A 127 -0.24 -3.20 -22.76
C GLU A 127 -0.92 -3.56 -21.44
N LEU A 128 -0.22 -4.18 -20.49
CA LEU A 128 -0.74 -4.44 -19.15
C LEU A 128 -1.12 -3.13 -18.43
N ARG A 129 -0.25 -2.12 -18.45
CA ARG A 129 -0.52 -0.81 -17.86
C ARG A 129 -1.68 -0.08 -18.53
N LYS A 130 -1.87 -0.25 -19.84
CA LYS A 130 -3.04 0.30 -20.54
C LYS A 130 -4.35 -0.37 -20.12
N ARG A 131 -4.30 -1.68 -19.82
CA ARG A 131 -5.48 -2.48 -19.48
C ARG A 131 -5.80 -2.44 -17.99
N LEU A 132 -4.82 -2.22 -17.13
CA LEU A 132 -5.01 -2.02 -15.70
C LEU A 132 -5.14 -0.53 -15.40
N LYS A 133 -6.29 -0.12 -14.93
CA LYS A 133 -6.56 1.26 -14.52
C LYS A 133 -7.05 1.28 -13.09
N VAL A 134 -6.41 2.07 -12.26
CA VAL A 134 -6.85 2.37 -10.90
C VAL A 134 -7.35 3.80 -10.89
N PHE A 135 -8.62 3.98 -10.57
CA PHE A 135 -9.24 5.30 -10.45
C PHE A 135 -9.53 5.55 -8.98
N GLY A 136 -8.84 6.49 -8.38
CA GLY A 136 -9.20 6.99 -7.06
C GLY A 136 -10.28 8.06 -7.16
N MET A 137 -10.99 8.26 -6.08
CA MET A 137 -12.02 9.29 -5.98
C MET A 137 -11.65 10.29 -4.89
N SER A 138 -11.74 11.58 -5.23
CA SER A 138 -11.57 12.66 -4.24
C SER A 138 -10.20 12.72 -3.55
N ALA A 139 -9.13 12.26 -4.20
CA ALA A 139 -7.77 12.37 -3.69
C ALA A 139 -7.37 13.85 -3.51
N ARG A 140 -6.78 14.16 -2.37
CA ARG A 140 -6.33 15.50 -2.01
C ARG A 140 -4.84 15.66 -2.29
N LYS A 141 -4.45 16.80 -2.84
CA LYS A 141 -3.03 17.11 -3.08
C LYS A 141 -2.35 17.42 -1.75
N SER A 142 -1.28 16.71 -1.46
CA SER A 142 -0.41 16.96 -0.31
C SER A 142 0.96 17.46 -0.78
N SER A 143 1.71 18.15 0.10
CA SER A 143 3.06 18.58 -0.20
C SER A 143 4.03 17.39 -0.17
N ILE A 144 4.72 17.13 -1.28
CA ILE A 144 5.77 16.10 -1.38
C ILE A 144 6.85 16.34 -0.33
N GLN A 145 7.31 17.58 -0.19
CA GLN A 145 8.35 17.94 0.79
C GLN A 145 7.92 17.64 2.23
N SER A 146 6.69 18.00 2.60
CA SER A 146 6.17 17.69 3.94
C SER A 146 6.07 16.19 4.17
N PHE A 147 5.69 15.41 3.15
CA PHE A 147 5.58 13.95 3.24
C PHE A 147 6.96 13.30 3.47
N GLU A 148 8.00 13.72 2.74
CA GLU A 148 9.37 13.22 2.91
C GLU A 148 9.92 13.52 4.29
N VAL A 149 9.74 14.76 4.79
CA VAL A 149 10.17 15.15 6.13
C VAL A 149 9.47 14.32 7.20
N ILE A 150 8.16 14.10 7.07
CA ILE A 150 7.36 13.30 7.99
C ILE A 150 7.78 11.82 7.93
N GLY A 151 8.01 11.26 6.75
CA GLY A 151 8.49 9.90 6.57
C GLY A 151 9.86 9.69 7.23
N ASN A 152 10.79 10.62 7.05
CA ASN A 152 12.10 10.59 7.70
C ASN A 152 11.98 10.70 9.22
N ALA A 153 11.12 11.57 9.74
CA ALA A 153 10.88 11.72 11.17
C ALA A 153 10.31 10.45 11.81
N LEU A 154 9.39 9.76 11.10
CA LEU A 154 8.85 8.47 11.51
C LEU A 154 9.95 7.42 11.65
N LEU A 155 10.81 7.28 10.63
CA LEU A 155 11.89 6.29 10.62
C LEU A 155 12.96 6.58 11.70
N LYS A 156 13.31 7.85 11.91
CA LYS A 156 14.32 8.28 12.88
C LYS A 156 13.76 8.45 14.29
N ARG A 157 12.46 8.38 14.47
CA ARG A 157 11.75 8.61 15.73
C ARG A 157 12.07 10.00 16.30
N GLU A 158 11.89 11.03 15.47
CA GLU A 158 12.14 12.43 15.79
C GLU A 158 10.85 13.24 15.82
N ARG A 159 10.84 14.32 16.63
CA ARG A 159 9.72 15.26 16.70
C ARG A 159 9.70 16.16 15.47
N LEU A 160 8.49 16.64 15.15
CA LEU A 160 8.23 17.59 14.11
C LEU A 160 7.55 18.83 14.65
N HIS A 161 7.95 19.99 14.14
CA HIS A 161 7.14 21.18 14.14
C HIS A 161 6.34 21.25 12.85
N ILE A 162 5.02 21.39 12.93
CA ILE A 162 4.13 21.49 11.78
C ILE A 162 3.29 22.75 11.81
N VAL A 163 3.10 23.36 10.62
CA VAL A 163 2.05 24.35 10.37
C VAL A 163 0.88 23.61 9.76
N TYR A 164 -0.22 23.54 10.49
CA TYR A 164 -1.37 22.72 10.17
C TYR A 164 -2.65 23.54 10.01
N TYR A 165 -3.30 23.41 8.84
CA TYR A 165 -4.62 23.97 8.58
C TYR A 165 -5.70 22.92 8.84
N SER A 166 -6.55 23.18 9.81
CA SER A 166 -7.72 22.36 10.15
C SER A 166 -8.93 22.80 9.35
N LYS A 167 -9.34 22.02 8.36
CA LYS A 167 -10.52 22.33 7.53
C LYS A 167 -11.82 22.43 8.35
N GLY A 168 -11.98 21.57 9.35
CA GLY A 168 -13.16 21.54 10.19
C GLY A 168 -13.29 22.79 11.10
N ALA A 169 -12.15 23.30 11.60
CA ALA A 169 -12.11 24.50 12.42
C ALA A 169 -11.89 25.78 11.60
N ASN A 170 -11.50 25.64 10.31
CA ASN A 170 -11.09 26.75 9.44
C ASN A 170 -9.98 27.61 10.07
N GLU A 171 -8.99 26.93 10.68
CA GLU A 171 -7.93 27.59 11.46
C GLU A 171 -6.56 26.98 11.11
N THR A 172 -5.53 27.84 11.00
CA THR A 172 -4.14 27.44 10.90
C THR A 172 -3.47 27.51 12.26
N THR A 173 -2.78 26.46 12.65
CA THR A 173 -2.09 26.37 13.94
C THR A 173 -0.68 25.81 13.75
N GLU A 174 0.23 26.22 14.63
CA GLU A 174 1.58 25.64 14.75
C GLU A 174 1.60 24.63 15.89
N ARG A 175 2.22 23.49 15.68
CA ARG A 175 2.20 22.39 16.65
C ARG A 175 3.48 21.59 16.59
N ASP A 176 3.96 21.20 17.77
CA ASP A 176 4.98 20.17 17.90
C ASP A 176 4.28 18.82 18.07
N ILE A 177 4.71 17.86 17.27
CA ILE A 177 4.12 16.52 17.25
C ILE A 177 5.20 15.44 17.26
N SER A 178 4.89 14.31 17.89
CA SER A 178 5.66 13.08 17.79
C SER A 178 4.96 12.11 16.85
N PRO A 179 5.42 11.95 15.60
CA PRO A 179 4.77 11.11 14.60
C PRO A 179 4.82 9.64 15.02
N GLN A 180 3.70 8.92 14.82
CA GLN A 180 3.57 7.51 15.21
C GLN A 180 3.40 6.59 13.99
N ARG A 181 2.50 6.91 13.07
CA ARG A 181 2.25 6.14 11.85
C ARG A 181 1.58 6.96 10.76
N LEU A 182 1.84 6.59 9.49
CA LEU A 182 1.10 7.08 8.33
C LEU A 182 0.00 6.08 7.97
N ILE A 183 -1.18 6.60 7.64
CA ILE A 183 -2.35 5.83 7.25
C ILE A 183 -2.85 6.34 5.92
N TYR A 184 -3.10 5.40 4.99
CA TYR A 184 -3.85 5.68 3.76
C TYR A 184 -5.31 5.25 3.97
N TYR A 185 -6.23 6.21 3.86
CA TYR A 185 -7.65 5.98 4.08
C TYR A 185 -8.49 6.82 3.12
N ARG A 186 -9.38 6.20 2.38
CA ARG A 186 -10.30 6.85 1.41
C ARG A 186 -9.57 7.85 0.51
N ASP A 187 -8.57 7.36 -0.21
CA ASP A 187 -7.75 8.12 -1.16
C ASP A 187 -6.97 9.30 -0.57
N ASN A 188 -6.80 9.32 0.75
CA ASN A 188 -6.06 10.37 1.45
C ASN A 188 -5.08 9.82 2.48
N TRP A 189 -3.98 10.53 2.67
CA TRP A 189 -2.99 10.22 3.68
C TRP A 189 -3.26 10.97 4.98
N TYR A 190 -3.08 10.28 6.08
CA TYR A 190 -3.20 10.80 7.43
C TYR A 190 -1.99 10.43 8.25
N LEU A 191 -1.63 11.31 9.19
CA LEU A 191 -0.55 11.12 10.14
C LEU A 191 -1.15 11.02 11.54
N ASP A 192 -1.03 9.86 12.17
CA ASP A 192 -1.30 9.72 13.60
C ASP A 192 -0.06 10.16 14.38
N ALA A 193 -0.25 11.06 15.31
CA ALA A 193 0.83 11.61 16.12
C ALA A 193 0.37 11.99 17.52
N TYR A 194 1.30 11.98 18.46
CA TYR A 194 1.10 12.64 19.75
C TYR A 194 1.31 14.15 19.59
N CYS A 195 0.29 14.92 19.89
CA CYS A 195 0.32 16.39 19.79
C CYS A 195 0.71 17.00 21.14
N HIS A 196 1.87 17.64 21.22
CA HIS A 196 2.38 18.24 22.46
C HIS A 196 1.53 19.44 22.89
N LEU A 197 0.95 20.21 21.94
CA LEU A 197 0.05 21.32 22.25
C LEU A 197 -1.25 20.85 22.93
N ARG A 198 -1.81 19.72 22.49
CA ARG A 198 -3.07 19.19 23.01
C ARG A 198 -2.89 18.02 23.98
N LYS A 199 -1.63 17.64 24.27
CA LYS A 199 -1.23 16.55 25.20
C LYS A 199 -2.01 15.26 24.95
N GLY A 200 -2.03 14.79 23.70
CA GLY A 200 -2.73 13.57 23.34
C GLY A 200 -2.63 13.21 21.88
N LEU A 201 -3.07 11.99 21.56
CA LEU A 201 -3.08 11.45 20.21
C LEU A 201 -4.07 12.19 19.29
N ARG A 202 -3.64 12.43 18.06
CA ARG A 202 -4.42 13.10 17.01
C ARG A 202 -4.08 12.55 15.65
N SER A 203 -5.07 12.48 14.75
CA SER A 203 -4.86 12.28 13.33
C SER A 203 -4.83 13.63 12.60
N PHE A 204 -3.81 13.81 11.79
CA PHE A 204 -3.62 14.97 10.93
C PHE A 204 -3.76 14.56 9.47
N SER A 205 -4.66 15.19 8.74
CA SER A 205 -4.74 15.00 7.29
C SER A 205 -3.52 15.61 6.62
N MET A 206 -2.82 14.85 5.79
CA MET A 206 -1.55 15.26 5.18
C MET A 206 -1.71 16.49 4.26
N ASP A 207 -2.85 16.64 3.63
CA ASP A 207 -3.16 17.81 2.80
C ASP A 207 -3.38 19.11 3.61
N GLY A 208 -3.56 18.98 4.92
CA GLY A 208 -3.58 20.12 5.84
C GLY A 208 -2.20 20.51 6.40
N VAL A 209 -1.16 19.71 6.18
CA VAL A 209 0.20 20.03 6.61
C VAL A 209 0.86 20.93 5.58
N HIS A 210 0.90 22.21 5.84
CA HIS A 210 1.50 23.22 4.97
C HIS A 210 3.03 23.24 5.09
N LYS A 211 3.57 22.94 6.27
CA LYS A 211 5.01 22.91 6.55
C LYS A 211 5.31 21.87 7.62
N ALA A 212 6.43 21.17 7.46
CA ALA A 212 6.97 20.25 8.45
C ALA A 212 8.47 20.49 8.59
N ILE A 213 8.98 20.55 9.82
CA ILE A 213 10.38 20.77 10.16
C ILE A 213 10.79 19.79 11.25
N LEU A 214 11.93 19.12 11.09
CA LEU A 214 12.55 18.29 12.13
C LEU A 214 13.05 19.15 13.29
N LEU A 215 12.74 18.76 14.52
CA LEU A 215 13.19 19.47 15.73
C LEU A 215 14.49 18.91 16.32
N ASN A 216 15.04 17.83 15.77
CA ASN A 216 16.19 17.10 16.31
C ASN A 216 15.99 16.65 17.77
N GLU A 217 14.77 16.43 18.18
CA GLU A 217 14.36 15.90 19.47
C GLU A 217 13.73 14.53 19.29
N LYS A 218 13.90 13.63 20.26
CA LYS A 218 13.26 12.31 20.21
C LYS A 218 11.73 12.45 20.27
N ALA A 219 11.06 11.69 19.43
CA ALA A 219 9.62 11.55 19.50
C ALA A 219 9.20 10.86 20.80
N GLU A 220 8.05 11.24 21.32
CA GLU A 220 7.39 10.49 22.39
C GLU A 220 6.88 9.17 21.82
N GLU A 221 7.21 8.06 22.48
CA GLU A 221 6.81 6.73 22.05
C GLU A 221 5.43 6.40 22.62
N VAL A 222 4.53 6.00 21.72
CA VAL A 222 3.21 5.49 22.07
C VAL A 222 3.15 4.02 21.68
N SER A 223 2.73 3.15 22.59
CA SER A 223 2.65 1.73 22.31
C SER A 223 1.61 1.43 21.24
N GLU A 224 1.85 0.39 20.43
CA GLU A 224 0.91 -0.05 19.39
C GLU A 224 -0.48 -0.36 19.96
N LYS A 225 -0.53 -0.91 21.17
CA LYS A 225 -1.78 -1.16 21.89
C LYS A 225 -2.56 0.15 22.11
N GLN A 226 -1.91 1.18 22.62
CA GLN A 226 -2.53 2.50 22.83
C GLN A 226 -2.97 3.15 21.53
N LEU A 227 -2.17 3.03 20.46
CA LEU A 227 -2.55 3.51 19.14
C LEU A 227 -3.79 2.78 18.60
N ASN A 228 -3.85 1.47 18.74
CA ASN A 228 -4.98 0.69 18.29
C ASN A 228 -6.24 0.92 19.12
N GLU A 229 -6.12 1.09 20.44
CA GLU A 229 -7.22 1.48 21.30
C GLU A 229 -7.75 2.88 20.97
N HIS A 230 -6.87 3.81 20.59
CA HIS A 230 -7.27 5.17 20.28
C HIS A 230 -7.85 5.33 18.87
N PHE A 231 -7.29 4.63 17.87
CA PHE A 231 -7.63 4.80 16.45
C PHE A 231 -8.37 3.61 15.83
N GLY A 232 -8.49 2.48 16.53
CA GLY A 232 -8.92 1.22 15.94
C GLY A 232 -10.29 0.71 16.31
N GLU A 233 -10.99 1.33 17.25
CA GLU A 233 -12.23 0.79 17.84
C GLU A 233 -13.53 1.43 17.29
N SER A 234 -13.43 2.47 16.48
CA SER A 234 -14.57 3.23 16.00
C SER A 234 -14.66 3.24 14.48
N TYR A 235 -15.85 3.46 13.95
CA TYR A 235 -16.10 3.65 12.53
C TYR A 235 -15.39 4.91 12.00
N GLY A 236 -14.71 4.77 10.85
CA GLY A 236 -14.02 5.86 10.18
C GLY A 236 -12.60 6.11 10.70
N ILE A 237 -11.99 7.20 10.24
CA ILE A 237 -10.63 7.60 10.62
C ILE A 237 -10.58 8.41 11.92
N PHE A 238 -11.72 8.90 12.39
CA PHE A 238 -11.78 9.71 13.60
C PHE A 238 -11.71 8.83 14.84
N SER A 239 -10.71 9.10 15.65
CA SER A 239 -10.32 8.33 16.81
C SER A 239 -11.24 8.49 18.02
N GLY A 240 -11.21 7.50 18.91
CA GLY A 240 -11.85 7.46 20.20
C GLY A 240 -12.51 6.11 20.47
N LYS A 241 -12.76 5.81 21.75
CA LYS A 241 -13.53 4.63 22.10
C LYS A 241 -14.94 4.78 21.54
N ALA A 242 -15.43 3.70 20.93
CA ALA A 242 -16.80 3.65 20.50
C ALA A 242 -17.74 3.89 21.69
N THR A 243 -18.65 4.82 21.54
CA THR A 243 -19.60 5.26 22.58
C THR A 243 -21.04 4.96 22.21
N GLN A 244 -21.29 4.66 20.95
CA GLN A 244 -22.61 4.44 20.39
C GLN A 244 -22.59 3.25 19.43
N ARG A 245 -23.74 2.60 19.24
CA ARG A 245 -23.95 1.54 18.27
C ARG A 245 -24.97 1.99 17.22
N ALA A 246 -24.62 1.91 15.96
CA ALA A 246 -25.49 2.17 14.84
C ALA A 246 -26.22 0.88 14.44
N LYS A 247 -27.52 0.99 14.16
CA LYS A 247 -28.31 -0.05 13.52
C LYS A 247 -29.00 0.53 12.30
N LEU A 248 -28.61 -0.01 11.13
CA LEU A 248 -29.07 0.44 9.83
C LEU A 248 -29.90 -0.67 9.18
N LYS A 249 -30.99 -0.31 8.52
CA LYS A 249 -31.79 -1.20 7.70
C LYS A 249 -31.72 -0.74 6.24
N PHE A 250 -31.25 -1.61 5.37
CA PHE A 250 -31.20 -1.36 3.92
C PHE A 250 -32.34 -2.09 3.23
N THR A 251 -32.91 -1.50 2.19
CA THR A 251 -33.95 -2.13 1.38
C THR A 251 -33.45 -3.45 0.77
N PRO A 252 -34.35 -4.38 0.39
CA PRO A 252 -33.95 -5.62 -0.29
C PRO A 252 -33.17 -5.38 -1.58
N GLU A 253 -33.44 -4.30 -2.27
CA GLU A 253 -32.70 -3.92 -3.46
C GLU A 253 -31.27 -3.52 -3.12
N ARG A 254 -31.07 -2.62 -2.15
CA ARG A 254 -29.74 -2.14 -1.74
C ARG A 254 -28.94 -3.21 -1.03
N ALA A 255 -29.58 -4.14 -0.35
CA ALA A 255 -28.96 -5.27 0.33
C ALA A 255 -28.05 -6.10 -0.59
N ARG A 256 -28.35 -6.19 -1.91
CA ARG A 256 -27.55 -6.93 -2.89
C ARG A 256 -26.11 -6.46 -2.96
N TRP A 257 -25.85 -5.18 -2.70
CA TRP A 257 -24.49 -4.58 -2.70
C TRP A 257 -23.93 -4.50 -1.28
N VAL A 258 -24.68 -3.91 -0.35
CA VAL A 258 -24.18 -3.63 1.00
C VAL A 258 -23.86 -4.90 1.78
N SER A 259 -24.54 -6.02 1.53
CA SER A 259 -24.27 -7.29 2.19
C SER A 259 -22.88 -7.86 1.93
N THR A 260 -22.20 -7.41 0.89
CA THR A 260 -20.81 -7.81 0.55
C THR A 260 -19.78 -6.79 1.01
N GLU A 261 -20.22 -5.67 1.58
CA GLU A 261 -19.34 -4.60 2.06
C GLU A 261 -18.95 -4.83 3.53
N THR A 262 -17.71 -4.49 3.87
CA THR A 262 -17.27 -4.44 5.26
C THR A 262 -17.18 -2.98 5.70
N TRP A 263 -18.12 -2.54 6.52
CA TRP A 263 -18.16 -1.19 7.08
C TRP A 263 -17.31 -1.07 8.33
N HIS A 264 -17.32 -2.11 9.16
CA HIS A 264 -16.55 -2.18 10.39
C HIS A 264 -16.06 -3.61 10.67
N LYS A 265 -14.84 -3.76 11.22
CA LYS A 265 -14.23 -5.07 11.51
C LYS A 265 -15.05 -5.96 12.43
N HIS A 266 -15.89 -5.36 13.29
CA HIS A 266 -16.77 -6.05 14.24
C HIS A 266 -18.24 -5.77 13.93
N GLN A 267 -18.58 -5.60 12.65
CA GLN A 267 -19.99 -5.46 12.28
C GLN A 267 -20.75 -6.75 12.48
N GLU A 268 -22.00 -6.63 12.93
CA GLU A 268 -22.97 -7.70 12.95
C GLU A 268 -24.00 -7.44 11.87
N ALA A 269 -24.37 -8.50 11.14
CA ALA A 269 -25.29 -8.32 10.02
C ALA A 269 -26.21 -9.53 9.86
N SER A 270 -27.44 -9.25 9.39
CA SER A 270 -28.43 -10.29 9.12
C SER A 270 -29.44 -9.84 8.08
N PHE A 271 -30.11 -10.80 7.44
CA PHE A 271 -31.25 -10.51 6.57
C PHE A 271 -32.54 -10.65 7.37
N ASP A 272 -33.44 -9.68 7.21
CA ASP A 272 -34.82 -9.75 7.71
C ASP A 272 -35.70 -10.61 6.78
N LYS A 273 -36.87 -11.00 7.25
CA LYS A 273 -37.82 -11.85 6.50
C LYS A 273 -38.28 -11.24 5.16
N ASP A 274 -38.30 -9.93 5.06
CA ASP A 274 -38.67 -9.18 3.87
C ASP A 274 -37.50 -9.02 2.87
N GLY A 275 -36.31 -9.61 3.19
CA GLY A 275 -35.11 -9.47 2.36
C GLY A 275 -34.31 -8.20 2.65
N SER A 276 -34.74 -7.35 3.57
CA SER A 276 -33.96 -6.19 4.02
C SER A 276 -32.70 -6.64 4.76
N TYR A 277 -31.62 -5.86 4.68
CA TYR A 277 -30.36 -6.13 5.32
C TYR A 277 -30.18 -5.23 6.54
N LEU A 278 -30.00 -5.85 7.70
CA LEU A 278 -29.70 -5.19 8.96
C LEU A 278 -28.19 -5.20 9.18
N LEU A 279 -27.62 -4.03 9.47
CA LEU A 279 -26.19 -3.86 9.72
C LEU A 279 -26.00 -3.08 11.02
N GLU A 280 -25.23 -3.66 11.94
CA GLU A 280 -24.94 -3.08 13.25
C GLU A 280 -23.44 -2.99 13.47
N PHE A 281 -22.98 -1.86 14.00
CA PHE A 281 -21.57 -1.66 14.37
C PHE A 281 -21.40 -0.47 15.31
N ASP A 282 -20.26 -0.46 15.98
CA ASP A 282 -19.93 0.56 16.96
C ASP A 282 -19.26 1.77 16.31
N TYR A 283 -19.60 2.98 16.77
CA TYR A 283 -19.04 4.23 16.30
C TYR A 283 -18.88 5.24 17.43
N ASN A 284 -18.05 6.27 17.21
CA ASN A 284 -17.87 7.37 18.14
C ASN A 284 -18.27 8.70 17.50
N HIS A 285 -17.64 9.03 16.38
CA HIS A 285 -17.84 10.29 15.69
C HIS A 285 -18.61 10.06 14.40
N ASP A 286 -19.72 10.76 14.20
CA ASP A 286 -20.70 10.45 13.17
C ASP A 286 -20.57 11.16 11.80
N PRO A 287 -19.72 12.20 11.56
CA PRO A 287 -19.70 12.88 10.27
C PRO A 287 -19.46 11.99 9.07
N GLU A 288 -18.53 11.02 9.17
CA GLU A 288 -18.29 10.06 8.07
C GLU A 288 -19.47 9.10 7.93
N LEU A 289 -19.98 8.60 9.04
CA LEU A 289 -21.15 7.73 9.06
C LEU A 289 -22.36 8.39 8.43
N VAL A 290 -22.59 9.66 8.76
CA VAL A 290 -23.68 10.46 8.17
C VAL A 290 -23.52 10.57 6.64
N MET A 291 -22.31 10.87 6.16
CA MET A 291 -22.04 10.91 4.70
C MET A 291 -22.28 9.57 4.03
N ASP A 292 -21.84 8.48 4.67
CA ASP A 292 -22.01 7.12 4.12
C ASP A 292 -23.49 6.68 4.14
N ILE A 293 -24.25 7.06 5.13
CA ILE A 293 -25.70 6.82 5.14
C ILE A 293 -26.36 7.63 4.04
N LEU A 294 -26.08 8.93 3.93
CA LEU A 294 -26.73 9.82 2.96
C LEU A 294 -26.45 9.42 1.49
N LYS A 295 -25.31 8.78 1.17
CA LYS A 295 -25.03 8.29 -0.19
C LYS A 295 -26.02 7.24 -0.68
N HIS A 296 -26.75 6.58 0.23
CA HIS A 296 -27.76 5.58 -0.10
C HIS A 296 -29.18 6.17 -0.26
N GLY A 297 -29.36 7.45 0.07
CA GLY A 297 -30.64 8.15 -0.13
C GLY A 297 -31.79 7.46 0.61
N SER A 298 -32.85 7.11 -0.15
CA SER A 298 -34.04 6.45 0.38
C SER A 298 -33.87 4.95 0.66
N GLU A 299 -32.74 4.37 0.26
CA GLU A 299 -32.49 2.92 0.37
C GLU A 299 -31.95 2.48 1.73
N VAL A 300 -31.82 3.40 2.70
CA VAL A 300 -31.34 3.11 4.05
C VAL A 300 -32.19 3.82 5.09
N GLU A 301 -32.48 3.14 6.18
CA GLU A 301 -33.10 3.68 7.37
C GLU A 301 -32.20 3.50 8.59
N VAL A 302 -32.02 4.56 9.38
CA VAL A 302 -31.37 4.49 10.68
C VAL A 302 -32.40 4.02 11.70
N LEU A 303 -32.22 2.84 12.26
CA LEU A 303 -33.09 2.31 13.32
C LEU A 303 -32.62 2.81 14.68
N GLU A 304 -31.31 2.76 14.95
CA GLU A 304 -30.66 3.18 16.19
C GLU A 304 -29.31 3.86 15.93
N PRO A 305 -28.85 4.78 16.79
CA PRO A 305 -29.61 5.38 17.88
C PRO A 305 -30.54 6.51 17.38
N PRO A 306 -31.52 6.93 18.19
CA PRO A 306 -32.43 8.03 17.82
C PRO A 306 -31.68 9.33 17.48
N SER A 307 -30.56 9.63 18.14
CA SER A 307 -29.74 10.81 17.87
C SER A 307 -29.19 10.84 16.43
N LEU A 308 -28.69 9.70 15.94
CA LEU A 308 -28.19 9.56 14.56
C LEU A 308 -29.35 9.68 13.56
N ARG A 309 -30.51 9.06 13.86
CA ARG A 309 -31.71 9.17 13.03
C ARG A 309 -32.18 10.61 12.86
N GLU A 310 -32.28 11.35 13.97
CA GLU A 310 -32.70 12.78 13.92
C GLU A 310 -31.66 13.64 13.19
N ARG A 311 -30.38 13.35 13.31
CA ARG A 311 -29.33 14.03 12.55
C ARG A 311 -29.47 13.79 11.05
N ILE A 312 -29.68 12.57 10.60
CA ILE A 312 -29.93 12.23 9.19
C ILE A 312 -31.17 12.99 8.68
N LYS A 313 -32.28 12.98 9.43
CA LYS A 313 -33.48 13.71 9.05
C LYS A 313 -33.21 15.22 8.88
N ALA A 314 -32.44 15.80 9.80
CA ALA A 314 -32.11 17.22 9.74
C ALA A 314 -31.27 17.55 8.50
N GLU A 315 -30.29 16.70 8.15
CA GLU A 315 -29.47 16.88 6.94
C GLU A 315 -30.30 16.73 5.66
N LEU A 316 -31.19 15.73 5.59
CA LEU A 316 -32.10 15.53 4.46
C LEU A 316 -33.07 16.73 4.29
N LYS A 317 -33.59 17.27 5.40
CA LYS A 317 -34.43 18.47 5.36
C LYS A 317 -33.67 19.67 4.81
N LYS A 318 -32.46 19.95 5.32
CA LYS A 318 -31.59 21.00 4.79
C LYS A 318 -31.24 20.81 3.31
N ALA A 319 -31.03 19.56 2.89
CA ALA A 319 -30.79 19.27 1.49
C ALA A 319 -32.02 19.62 0.65
N LEU A 320 -33.21 19.16 1.06
CA LEU A 320 -34.46 19.45 0.35
C LEU A 320 -34.75 20.97 0.23
N GLU A 321 -34.39 21.75 1.23
CA GLU A 321 -34.58 23.22 1.22
C GLU A 321 -33.70 23.94 0.17
N ARG A 322 -32.73 23.24 -0.45
CA ARG A 322 -31.85 23.79 -1.48
C ARG A 322 -32.32 23.49 -2.93
N TYR A 323 -33.29 22.61 -3.07
CA TYR A 323 -33.91 22.24 -4.35
C TYR A 323 -35.36 22.75 -4.44
#